data_84c2c29e31634ad663613f0a68295279
#
_entry.id   84c2c29e31634ad663613f0a68295279
#
_cell.length_a   1.000
_cell.length_b   1.000
_cell.length_c   1.000
_cell.angle_alpha   90.00
_cell.angle_beta   90.00
_cell.angle_gamma   90.00
#
_symmetry.space_group_name_H-M   'P 1'
#
loop_
_entity.id
_entity.type
_entity.pdbx_description
1 polymer ?
#
loop_
_entity_poly.entity_id
_entity_poly.type
_entity_poly.pdbx_seq_one_letter_code
_entity_poly.pdbx_strand_id
1 'polypeptide(L)'
;ADNAGTWALQSEGFSYTLGPSFELRDVDRLEIRPDPDGRIRLEVRTEALETEYINHLELLEVGHAADETALPDPDGAALAVRELVPATTIADATGRDLRPLLALPDDAAFRTDAGTLAGASPAHLDDAIYLVAPAPADGDSVALVLRLRNSLLATLLYSEVMLGDRGAGSLDWIARDLDGGAAALSRWQEQRMGMRIAIWDGHSYRETAHLRDSGPHAWKDVAILIPVVQRDSVRVRLSFPADNWRIDQVVFAMRARRPVVQALAFDRLLDAEGRDDSSALASVKLADERYLRTSPRERFTVVADVGAAAAEPARTFLIATQGYYEPWIGNDGLRAARDTGAESPDAELLKALRKWETVREARERAFATHPANLQRLRGL
;
A
#
# COMPACT_ATOMS: atom_id res chain seq x y z
N ALA A 1 -8.80 -28.93 -5.29
CA ALA A 1 -7.61 -28.05 -5.23
C ALA A 1 -8.04 -26.80 -4.50
N ASP A 2 -7.60 -26.64 -3.26
CA ASP A 2 -7.94 -25.50 -2.43
C ASP A 2 -7.29 -24.26 -3.01
N ASN A 3 -8.12 -23.30 -3.44
CA ASN A 3 -7.67 -21.96 -3.79
C ASN A 3 -7.45 -21.16 -2.49
N ALA A 4 -6.48 -21.57 -1.70
CA ALA A 4 -6.07 -20.82 -0.54
C ALA A 4 -5.05 -19.77 -0.97
N GLY A 5 -5.53 -18.70 -1.58
CA GLY A 5 -4.75 -17.45 -1.65
C GLY A 5 -4.76 -16.83 -0.25
N THR A 6 -3.59 -16.68 0.35
CA THR A 6 -3.47 -15.96 1.61
C THR A 6 -3.34 -14.48 1.30
N TRP A 7 -4.34 -13.71 1.67
CA TRP A 7 -4.38 -12.25 1.52
C TRP A 7 -3.97 -11.63 2.84
N ALA A 8 -2.99 -10.77 2.82
CA ALA A 8 -2.80 -9.83 3.91
C ALA A 8 -3.63 -8.59 3.56
N LEU A 9 -4.87 -8.54 4.05
CA LEU A 9 -5.63 -7.32 4.02
C LEU A 9 -4.99 -6.39 5.02
N GLN A 10 -4.49 -5.27 4.57
CA GLN A 10 -4.03 -4.20 5.41
C GLN A 10 -4.94 -3.01 5.21
N SER A 11 -5.66 -2.69 6.24
CA SER A 11 -6.17 -1.36 6.42
C SER A 11 -4.96 -0.48 6.75
N GLU A 12 -4.57 0.34 5.80
CA GLU A 12 -3.41 1.20 5.89
C GLU A 12 -3.73 2.55 6.55
N GLY A 13 -4.49 2.51 7.62
CA GLY A 13 -4.67 3.66 8.47
C GLY A 13 -3.49 3.80 9.43
N PHE A 14 -2.78 4.91 9.37
CA PHE A 14 -1.98 5.34 10.49
C PHE A 14 -2.90 5.72 11.63
N SER A 15 -3.00 4.88 12.64
CA SER A 15 -3.92 5.11 13.73
C SER A 15 -3.38 4.58 15.04
N TYR A 16 -2.47 5.26 15.62
CA TYR A 16 -2.03 4.91 16.97
C TYR A 16 -3.10 5.30 17.97
N THR A 17 -3.94 5.90 18.10
CA THR A 17 -4.89 6.36 19.11
C THR A 17 -5.78 7.50 18.58
N LEU A 18 -5.64 7.79 17.28
CA LEU A 18 -6.31 8.93 16.67
C LEU A 18 -7.62 8.53 16.00
N GLY A 19 -7.92 7.23 15.99
CA GLY A 19 -9.20 6.69 15.60
C GLY A 19 -9.62 7.02 14.16
N PRO A 20 -10.90 7.28 13.95
CA PRO A 20 -11.50 7.47 12.62
C PRO A 20 -10.88 8.59 11.77
N SER A 21 -10.11 9.51 12.36
CA SER A 21 -9.42 10.58 11.60
C SER A 21 -8.38 10.05 10.61
N PHE A 22 -7.98 8.80 10.73
CA PHE A 22 -7.00 8.13 9.88
C PHE A 22 -7.61 6.98 9.09
N GLU A 23 -8.92 6.88 9.04
CA GLU A 23 -9.60 5.89 8.23
C GLU A 23 -9.28 6.10 6.75
N LEU A 24 -8.81 5.03 6.10
CA LEU A 24 -8.48 5.03 4.68
C LEU A 24 -9.26 3.93 3.96
N ARG A 25 -9.55 4.17 2.69
CA ARG A 25 -10.02 3.17 1.76
C ARG A 25 -8.85 2.67 0.93
N ASP A 26 -8.67 1.37 0.91
CA ASP A 26 -7.65 0.67 0.13
C ASP A 26 -8.30 -0.29 -0.86
N VAL A 27 -7.64 -0.55 -2.00
CA VAL A 27 -8.13 -1.46 -3.03
C VAL A 27 -6.99 -2.35 -3.49
N ASP A 28 -7.17 -3.65 -3.32
CA ASP A 28 -6.19 -4.67 -3.68
C ASP A 28 -6.73 -5.65 -4.72
N ARG A 29 -5.87 -6.08 -5.62
CA ARG A 29 -6.18 -7.15 -6.56
C ARG A 29 -6.17 -8.49 -5.84
N LEU A 30 -7.22 -9.28 -6.09
CA LEU A 30 -7.33 -10.64 -5.60
C LEU A 30 -6.90 -11.65 -6.67
N GLU A 31 -5.98 -12.55 -6.34
CA GLU A 31 -5.59 -13.68 -7.22
C GLU A 31 -6.45 -14.91 -6.93
N ILE A 32 -7.77 -14.75 -7.02
CA ILE A 32 -8.74 -15.79 -6.71
C ILE A 32 -9.62 -16.08 -7.92
N ARG A 33 -10.28 -17.23 -7.85
CA ARG A 33 -11.35 -17.62 -8.79
C ARG A 33 -12.56 -18.05 -7.98
N PRO A 34 -13.78 -17.85 -8.52
CA PRO A 34 -14.97 -18.42 -7.92
C PRO A 34 -14.83 -19.93 -7.75
N ASP A 35 -15.43 -20.46 -6.68
CA ASP A 35 -15.58 -21.90 -6.50
C ASP A 35 -16.56 -22.48 -7.56
N PRO A 36 -16.73 -23.82 -7.65
CA PRO A 36 -17.66 -24.44 -8.61
C PRO A 36 -19.10 -23.97 -8.47
N ASP A 37 -19.50 -23.50 -7.28
CA ASP A 37 -20.83 -22.96 -7.01
C ASP A 37 -20.96 -21.48 -7.38
N GLY A 38 -19.91 -20.87 -7.93
CA GLY A 38 -19.89 -19.46 -8.30
C GLY A 38 -19.71 -18.50 -7.12
N ARG A 39 -19.05 -18.93 -6.05
CA ARG A 39 -18.86 -18.12 -4.86
C ARG A 39 -17.39 -17.79 -4.62
N ILE A 40 -17.17 -16.61 -4.08
CA ILE A 40 -15.89 -16.19 -3.52
C ILE A 40 -16.00 -16.18 -2.00
N ARG A 41 -15.04 -16.80 -1.33
CA ARG A 41 -14.91 -16.84 0.13
C ARG A 41 -13.59 -16.25 0.54
N LEU A 42 -13.61 -15.21 1.38
CA LEU A 42 -12.43 -14.55 1.90
C LEU A 42 -12.43 -14.70 3.43
N GLU A 43 -11.37 -15.29 3.97
CA GLU A 43 -11.16 -15.30 5.40
C GLU A 43 -10.33 -14.06 5.79
N VAL A 44 -10.86 -13.28 6.70
CA VAL A 44 -10.21 -12.11 7.30
C VAL A 44 -9.74 -12.48 8.70
N ARG A 45 -8.49 -12.14 9.02
CA ARG A 45 -7.87 -12.45 10.34
C ARG A 45 -7.12 -11.24 10.86
N THR A 46 -7.27 -10.95 12.13
CA THR A 46 -6.42 -10.03 12.86
C THR A 46 -5.23 -10.79 13.43
N GLU A 47 -4.05 -10.59 12.88
CA GLU A 47 -2.82 -11.32 13.29
C GLU A 47 -1.88 -10.48 14.15
N ALA A 48 -1.91 -9.16 14.02
CA ALA A 48 -1.09 -8.25 14.82
C ALA A 48 -1.70 -8.00 16.20
N LEU A 49 -0.90 -7.48 17.14
CA LEU A 49 -1.38 -7.06 18.46
C LEU A 49 -2.04 -5.67 18.35
N GLU A 50 -3.21 -5.66 17.77
CA GLU A 50 -4.00 -4.46 17.50
C GLU A 50 -5.50 -4.78 17.57
N THR A 51 -6.31 -3.76 17.66
CA THR A 51 -7.74 -3.83 17.41
C THR A 51 -8.02 -3.22 16.07
N GLU A 52 -8.61 -3.98 15.15
CA GLU A 52 -9.04 -3.47 13.85
C GLU A 52 -10.50 -3.00 13.92
N TYR A 53 -10.78 -1.91 13.24
CA TYR A 53 -12.10 -1.31 13.09
C TYR A 53 -12.43 -1.26 11.59
N ILE A 54 -13.17 -2.25 11.12
CA ILE A 54 -13.50 -2.43 9.71
C ILE A 54 -14.86 -1.75 9.46
N ASN A 55 -14.86 -0.68 8.69
CA ASN A 55 -16.05 0.09 8.36
C ASN A 55 -16.76 -0.45 7.10
N HIS A 56 -15.99 -0.78 6.06
CA HIS A 56 -16.57 -1.22 4.80
C HIS A 56 -15.71 -2.29 4.12
N LEU A 57 -16.39 -3.31 3.59
CA LEU A 57 -15.81 -4.34 2.73
C LEU A 57 -16.67 -4.46 1.47
N GLU A 58 -16.03 -4.38 0.31
CA GLU A 58 -16.69 -4.47 -0.98
C GLU A 58 -15.86 -5.29 -1.97
N LEU A 59 -16.50 -6.23 -2.66
CA LEU A 59 -15.88 -6.96 -3.75
C LEU A 59 -16.17 -6.24 -5.06
N LEU A 60 -15.14 -5.98 -5.86
CA LEU A 60 -15.26 -5.34 -7.16
C LEU A 60 -14.95 -6.36 -8.25
N GLU A 61 -15.90 -6.61 -9.13
CA GLU A 61 -15.71 -7.43 -10.33
C GLU A 61 -15.33 -6.54 -11.50
N VAL A 62 -14.23 -6.86 -12.15
CA VAL A 62 -13.70 -6.13 -13.31
C VAL A 62 -13.70 -7.03 -14.52
N GLY A 63 -14.57 -6.74 -15.49
CA GLY A 63 -14.60 -7.41 -16.79
C GLY A 63 -13.55 -6.87 -17.75
N HIS A 64 -12.75 -7.75 -18.34
CA HIS A 64 -11.71 -7.36 -19.29
C HIS A 64 -11.47 -8.41 -20.37
N ALA A 65 -10.71 -8.08 -21.43
CA ALA A 65 -10.32 -9.03 -22.46
C ALA A 65 -9.29 -10.04 -21.91
N ALA A 66 -9.17 -11.19 -22.54
CA ALA A 66 -8.27 -12.25 -22.09
C ALA A 66 -6.78 -11.87 -22.14
N ASP A 67 -6.42 -10.90 -22.99
CA ASP A 67 -5.05 -10.35 -23.13
C ASP A 67 -4.81 -9.11 -22.24
N GLU A 68 -5.78 -8.71 -21.44
CA GLU A 68 -5.68 -7.60 -20.48
C GLU A 68 -5.47 -8.13 -19.05
N THR A 69 -4.87 -7.30 -18.22
CA THR A 69 -4.79 -7.48 -16.76
C THR A 69 -5.47 -6.30 -16.09
N ALA A 70 -6.37 -6.56 -15.16
CA ALA A 70 -7.00 -5.51 -14.36
C ALA A 70 -6.21 -5.26 -13.08
N LEU A 71 -5.86 -4.00 -12.82
CA LEU A 71 -5.10 -3.53 -11.66
C LEU A 71 -5.78 -2.31 -11.04
N PRO A 72 -5.68 -2.09 -9.73
CA PRO A 72 -6.12 -0.84 -9.13
C PRO A 72 -5.16 0.30 -9.52
N ASP A 73 -5.69 1.51 -9.57
CA ASP A 73 -4.90 2.73 -9.62
C ASP A 73 -4.75 3.34 -8.19
N PRO A 74 -3.95 4.41 -8.02
CA PRO A 74 -3.75 5.05 -6.72
C PRO A 74 -5.03 5.55 -6.03
N ASP A 75 -6.09 5.79 -6.79
CA ASP A 75 -7.39 6.24 -6.26
C ASP A 75 -8.35 5.05 -6.00
N GLY A 76 -7.87 3.82 -6.23
CA GLY A 76 -8.66 2.60 -6.06
C GLY A 76 -9.65 2.32 -7.19
N ALA A 77 -9.55 3.01 -8.32
CA ALA A 77 -10.30 2.67 -9.52
C ALA A 77 -9.53 1.64 -10.36
N ALA A 78 -10.25 0.80 -11.14
CA ALA A 78 -9.59 -0.20 -11.96
C ALA A 78 -9.05 0.37 -13.29
N LEU A 79 -7.91 -0.15 -13.71
CA LEU A 79 -7.35 -0.03 -15.05
C LEU A 79 -7.17 -1.41 -15.67
N ALA A 80 -7.63 -1.62 -16.90
CA ALA A 80 -7.29 -2.78 -17.70
C ALA A 80 -6.10 -2.41 -18.60
N VAL A 81 -5.00 -3.15 -18.43
CA VAL A 81 -3.71 -2.87 -19.07
C VAL A 81 -3.28 -4.04 -19.95
N ARG A 82 -2.59 -3.76 -21.06
CA ARG A 82 -1.98 -4.77 -21.94
C ARG A 82 -0.76 -4.23 -22.66
N GLU A 83 -0.06 -5.11 -23.41
CA GLU A 83 1.17 -4.76 -24.13
C GLU A 83 2.23 -4.24 -23.14
N LEU A 84 2.56 -5.08 -22.14
CA LEU A 84 3.57 -4.73 -21.15
C LEU A 84 4.96 -4.70 -21.79
N VAL A 85 5.66 -3.59 -21.63
CA VAL A 85 7.04 -3.40 -22.13
C VAL A 85 7.94 -2.96 -20.98
N PRO A 86 9.18 -3.45 -20.92
CA PRO A 86 10.14 -2.97 -19.94
C PRO A 86 10.55 -1.51 -20.26
N ALA A 87 10.91 -0.77 -19.22
CA ALA A 87 11.58 0.51 -19.41
C ALA A 87 12.94 0.34 -20.09
N THR A 88 13.30 1.23 -21.01
CA THR A 88 14.62 1.22 -21.67
C THR A 88 15.72 1.70 -20.73
N THR A 89 15.36 2.52 -19.75
CA THR A 89 16.26 2.97 -18.68
C THR A 89 15.51 2.94 -17.35
N ILE A 90 16.14 2.39 -16.33
CA ILE A 90 15.74 2.53 -14.94
C ILE A 90 17.02 2.85 -14.15
N ALA A 91 17.13 4.04 -13.58
CA ALA A 91 18.30 4.44 -12.82
C ALA A 91 17.92 5.15 -11.53
N ASP A 92 18.69 4.96 -10.46
CA ASP A 92 18.54 5.74 -9.24
C ASP A 92 19.16 7.15 -9.37
N ALA A 93 19.07 7.93 -8.31
CA ALA A 93 19.61 9.30 -8.27
C ALA A 93 21.15 9.36 -8.44
N THR A 94 21.86 8.25 -8.21
CA THR A 94 23.32 8.14 -8.42
C THR A 94 23.68 7.74 -9.85
N GLY A 95 22.70 7.35 -10.66
CA GLY A 95 22.88 6.86 -12.03
C GLY A 95 23.13 5.36 -12.12
N ARG A 96 22.97 4.60 -11.04
CA ARG A 96 23.07 3.13 -11.04
C ARG A 96 21.93 2.53 -11.87
N ASP A 97 22.26 1.62 -12.78
CA ASP A 97 21.27 0.88 -13.58
C ASP A 97 20.50 -0.11 -12.69
N LEU A 98 19.18 0.08 -12.63
CA LEU A 98 18.26 -0.76 -11.85
C LEU A 98 17.47 -1.75 -12.71
N ARG A 99 17.65 -1.76 -14.04
CA ARG A 99 16.89 -2.67 -14.93
C ARG A 99 17.04 -4.15 -14.53
N PRO A 100 18.24 -4.67 -14.19
CA PRO A 100 18.38 -6.07 -13.78
C PRO A 100 17.60 -6.42 -12.51
N LEU A 101 17.35 -5.42 -11.67
CA LEU A 101 16.65 -5.58 -10.38
C LEU A 101 15.13 -5.47 -10.52
N LEU A 102 14.65 -4.66 -11.47
CA LEU A 102 13.23 -4.27 -11.55
C LEU A 102 12.51 -4.83 -12.79
N ALA A 103 13.13 -5.77 -13.51
CA ALA A 103 12.55 -6.33 -14.72
C ALA A 103 11.49 -7.39 -14.46
N LEU A 104 11.63 -8.16 -13.38
CA LEU A 104 10.80 -9.32 -13.06
C LEU A 104 10.31 -9.26 -11.62
N PRO A 105 9.08 -9.75 -11.33
CA PRO A 105 8.56 -9.85 -9.98
C PRO A 105 9.15 -11.09 -9.29
N ASP A 106 10.31 -10.96 -8.66
CA ASP A 106 11.05 -12.05 -8.04
C ASP A 106 11.40 -11.80 -6.56
N ASP A 107 10.77 -10.78 -5.95
CA ASP A 107 10.98 -10.30 -4.59
C ASP A 107 12.37 -9.70 -4.33
N ALA A 108 13.22 -9.59 -5.37
CA ALA A 108 14.48 -8.85 -5.31
C ALA A 108 14.22 -7.35 -5.51
N ALA A 109 13.88 -6.65 -4.45
CA ALA A 109 13.37 -5.30 -4.53
C ALA A 109 14.45 -4.21 -4.45
N PHE A 110 14.16 -3.07 -5.06
CA PHE A 110 14.92 -1.84 -4.87
C PHE A 110 14.96 -1.45 -3.39
N ARG A 111 16.11 -0.96 -3.00
CA ARG A 111 16.40 -0.33 -1.71
C ARG A 111 17.26 0.88 -1.97
N THR A 112 17.04 1.95 -1.22
CA THR A 112 17.96 3.09 -1.23
C THR A 112 19.36 2.65 -0.81
N ASP A 113 20.36 3.10 -1.56
CA ASP A 113 21.75 2.76 -1.23
C ASP A 113 22.19 3.38 0.11
N ALA A 114 23.21 2.76 0.72
CA ALA A 114 23.67 3.16 2.04
C ALA A 114 24.25 4.58 2.05
N GLY A 115 24.86 5.03 0.96
CA GLY A 115 25.44 6.38 0.88
C GLY A 115 24.36 7.46 0.85
N THR A 116 23.30 7.26 0.08
CA THR A 116 22.13 8.14 0.05
C THR A 116 21.47 8.21 1.44
N LEU A 117 21.29 7.06 2.10
CA LEU A 117 20.66 7.02 3.41
C LEU A 117 21.54 7.68 4.49
N ALA A 118 22.86 7.43 4.50
CA ALA A 118 23.83 8.08 5.39
C ALA A 118 23.93 9.60 5.17
N GLY A 119 23.69 10.04 3.92
CA GLY A 119 23.67 11.46 3.54
C GLY A 119 22.38 12.20 3.89
N ALA A 120 21.40 11.54 4.54
CA ALA A 120 20.13 12.17 4.89
C ALA A 120 20.32 13.43 5.76
N SER A 121 19.69 14.51 5.34
CA SER A 121 19.76 15.82 5.98
C SER A 121 18.43 16.56 5.79
N PRO A 122 18.18 17.68 6.46
CA PRO A 122 16.91 18.43 6.27
C PRO A 122 16.60 18.80 4.83
N ALA A 123 17.63 18.95 3.98
CA ALA A 123 17.47 19.25 2.55
C ALA A 123 17.43 17.99 1.65
N HIS A 124 17.76 16.82 2.19
CA HIS A 124 17.92 15.56 1.45
C HIS A 124 17.30 14.41 2.24
N LEU A 125 15.96 14.36 2.26
CA LEU A 125 15.18 13.30 2.91
C LEU A 125 14.68 12.27 1.89
N ASP A 126 14.76 12.58 0.60
CA ASP A 126 14.20 11.79 -0.48
C ASP A 126 15.25 11.06 -1.30
N ASP A 127 14.80 9.98 -1.90
CA ASP A 127 15.44 9.28 -3.00
C ASP A 127 14.59 9.37 -4.26
N ALA A 128 15.16 9.02 -5.42
CA ALA A 128 14.45 9.05 -6.68
C ALA A 128 14.91 7.95 -7.65
N ILE A 129 13.95 7.48 -8.47
CA ILE A 129 14.20 6.59 -9.60
C ILE A 129 13.73 7.28 -10.87
N TYR A 130 14.58 7.24 -11.90
CA TYR A 130 14.33 7.80 -13.22
C TYR A 130 14.08 6.71 -14.22
N LEU A 131 12.97 6.80 -14.92
CA LEU A 131 12.49 5.83 -15.89
C LEU A 131 12.42 6.46 -17.28
N VAL A 132 12.78 5.68 -18.30
CA VAL A 132 12.52 6.03 -19.69
C VAL A 132 11.90 4.83 -20.38
N ALA A 133 10.81 5.05 -21.10
CA ALA A 133 10.17 4.06 -21.95
C ALA A 133 9.88 4.64 -23.35
N PRO A 134 9.72 3.82 -24.39
CA PRO A 134 9.24 4.30 -25.68
C PRO A 134 7.84 4.89 -25.53
N ALA A 135 7.54 5.95 -26.27
CA ALA A 135 6.17 6.40 -26.38
C ALA A 135 5.35 5.39 -27.21
N PRO A 136 4.04 5.20 -26.91
CA PRO A 136 3.19 4.38 -27.75
C PRO A 136 3.08 4.98 -29.17
N ALA A 137 2.93 4.12 -30.17
CA ALA A 137 2.74 4.57 -31.56
C ALA A 137 1.46 5.42 -31.71
N ASP A 138 0.43 5.04 -30.97
CA ASP A 138 -0.88 5.70 -30.95
C ASP A 138 -1.32 5.92 -29.50
N GLY A 139 -2.10 6.97 -29.29
CA GLY A 139 -2.66 7.31 -27.99
C GLY A 139 -1.92 8.41 -27.26
N ASP A 140 -2.60 8.94 -26.23
CA ASP A 140 -2.13 10.09 -25.46
C ASP A 140 -1.73 9.71 -24.02
N SER A 141 -1.73 8.40 -23.72
CA SER A 141 -1.36 7.89 -22.40
C SER A 141 -0.80 6.47 -22.47
N VAL A 142 0.01 6.13 -21.47
CA VAL A 142 0.47 4.78 -21.13
C VAL A 142 0.16 4.53 -19.67
N ALA A 143 0.19 3.28 -19.22
CA ALA A 143 0.15 3.01 -17.80
C ALA A 143 1.53 2.58 -17.28
N LEU A 144 1.99 3.22 -16.22
CA LEU A 144 3.10 2.74 -15.41
C LEU A 144 2.57 1.66 -14.47
N VAL A 145 3.11 0.46 -14.55
CA VAL A 145 2.74 -0.67 -13.70
C VAL A 145 3.88 -0.92 -12.73
N LEU A 146 3.55 -0.90 -11.46
CA LEU A 146 4.48 -1.09 -10.35
C LEU A 146 4.05 -2.26 -9.48
N ARG A 147 5.01 -3.09 -9.07
CA ARG A 147 4.86 -4.02 -7.95
C ARG A 147 5.74 -3.51 -6.81
N LEU A 148 5.11 -3.19 -5.69
CA LEU A 148 5.79 -2.50 -4.60
C LEU A 148 5.14 -2.77 -3.24
N ARG A 149 5.84 -2.39 -2.19
CA ARG A 149 5.36 -2.30 -0.80
C ARG A 149 6.23 -1.32 -0.02
N ASN A 150 5.82 -0.93 1.17
CA ASN A 150 6.69 -0.14 2.02
C ASN A 150 7.78 -0.98 2.71
N SER A 151 8.79 -0.30 3.17
CA SER A 151 9.74 -0.85 4.16
C SER A 151 9.17 -0.70 5.57
N LEU A 152 9.94 -1.14 6.57
CA LEU A 152 9.59 -0.91 7.98
C LEU A 152 9.99 0.49 8.48
N LEU A 153 10.40 1.40 7.61
CA LEU A 153 10.77 2.77 8.00
C LEU A 153 9.58 3.51 8.61
N ALA A 154 8.40 3.43 7.99
CA ALA A 154 7.20 4.07 8.51
C ALA A 154 6.85 3.54 9.91
N THR A 155 6.90 2.22 10.12
CA THR A 155 6.70 1.61 11.43
C THR A 155 7.69 2.14 12.47
N LEU A 156 8.99 2.23 12.11
CA LEU A 156 10.00 2.78 13.01
C LEU A 156 9.75 4.27 13.30
N LEU A 157 9.42 5.07 12.28
CA LEU A 157 9.11 6.48 12.41
C LEU A 157 7.99 6.70 13.43
N TYR A 158 6.88 6.03 13.24
CA TYR A 158 5.70 6.25 14.07
C TYR A 158 5.85 5.64 15.45
N SER A 159 6.24 4.35 15.55
CA SER A 159 6.25 3.62 16.83
C SER A 159 7.42 3.99 17.72
N GLU A 160 8.60 4.27 17.17
CA GLU A 160 9.82 4.40 17.94
C GLU A 160 10.34 5.84 18.02
N VAL A 161 10.07 6.66 16.99
CA VAL A 161 10.53 8.06 16.98
C VAL A 161 9.42 8.97 17.46
N MET A 162 8.30 9.03 16.75
CA MET A 162 7.22 9.97 17.10
C MET A 162 6.52 9.61 18.42
N LEU A 163 6.19 8.34 18.64
CA LEU A 163 5.55 7.89 19.88
C LEU A 163 6.56 7.53 20.95
N GLY A 164 7.58 6.73 20.60
CA GLY A 164 8.52 6.17 21.57
C GLY A 164 9.29 7.21 22.36
N ASP A 165 9.74 8.27 21.70
CA ASP A 165 10.49 9.35 22.35
C ASP A 165 9.58 10.24 23.22
N ARG A 166 8.30 10.34 22.90
CA ARG A 166 7.32 11.16 23.65
C ARG A 166 6.51 10.37 24.65
N GLY A 167 6.44 9.05 24.51
CA GLY A 167 5.63 8.19 25.38
C GLY A 167 4.21 8.71 25.52
N ALA A 168 3.71 8.83 26.76
CA ALA A 168 2.39 9.36 27.03
C ALA A 168 2.19 10.83 26.60
N GLY A 169 3.25 11.58 26.37
CA GLY A 169 3.19 12.96 25.86
C GLY A 169 2.93 13.08 24.36
N SER A 170 2.89 11.95 23.63
CA SER A 170 2.66 11.96 22.18
C SER A 170 1.30 12.56 21.79
N LEU A 171 0.25 12.30 22.56
CA LEU A 171 -1.08 12.88 22.33
C LEU A 171 -1.10 14.38 22.57
N ASP A 172 -0.42 14.85 23.62
CA ASP A 172 -0.26 16.28 23.90
C ASP A 172 0.50 16.98 22.78
N TRP A 173 1.54 16.34 22.25
CA TRP A 173 2.29 16.86 21.11
C TRP A 173 1.41 17.00 19.87
N ILE A 174 0.64 15.97 19.52
CA ILE A 174 -0.27 16.03 18.37
C ILE A 174 -1.35 17.09 18.57
N ALA A 175 -1.92 17.17 19.76
CA ALA A 175 -3.07 18.02 20.01
C ALA A 175 -2.73 19.51 20.21
N ARG A 176 -1.54 19.83 20.72
CA ARG A 176 -1.16 21.19 21.14
C ARG A 176 0.08 21.73 20.45
N ASP A 177 1.08 20.90 20.25
CA ASP A 177 2.41 21.35 19.81
C ASP A 177 2.57 21.22 18.29
N LEU A 178 1.87 20.26 17.67
CA LEU A 178 1.87 20.12 16.23
C LEU A 178 0.83 21.09 15.62
N ASP A 179 1.29 22.00 14.75
CA ASP A 179 0.42 22.95 14.08
C ASP A 179 -0.66 22.22 13.24
N GLY A 180 -1.93 22.52 13.53
CA GLY A 180 -3.08 21.84 12.93
C GLY A 180 -3.38 20.44 13.47
N GLY A 181 -2.62 19.95 14.46
CA GLY A 181 -2.90 18.71 15.20
C GLY A 181 -2.91 17.45 14.32
N ALA A 182 -3.78 16.48 14.67
CA ALA A 182 -3.90 15.19 13.96
C ALA A 182 -4.15 15.33 12.46
N ALA A 183 -4.96 16.31 12.05
CA ALA A 183 -5.24 16.56 10.63
C ALA A 183 -3.99 17.03 9.86
N ALA A 184 -3.10 17.79 10.50
CA ALA A 184 -1.83 18.21 9.89
C ALA A 184 -0.89 17.01 9.74
N LEU A 185 -0.81 16.15 10.74
CA LEU A 185 0.01 14.93 10.69
C LEU A 185 -0.49 13.98 9.60
N SER A 186 -1.81 13.78 9.49
CA SER A 186 -2.41 12.95 8.45
C SER A 186 -2.08 13.48 7.03
N ARG A 187 -2.27 14.79 6.81
CA ARG A 187 -1.90 15.41 5.53
C ARG A 187 -0.40 15.30 5.22
N TRP A 188 0.44 15.51 6.24
CA TRP A 188 1.88 15.36 6.09
C TRP A 188 2.23 13.91 5.71
N GLN A 189 1.67 12.93 6.40
CA GLN A 189 1.87 11.52 6.08
C GLN A 189 1.47 11.22 4.64
N GLU A 190 0.26 11.60 4.25
CA GLU A 190 -0.24 11.36 2.90
C GLU A 190 0.68 11.97 1.83
N GLN A 191 1.10 13.22 2.01
CA GLN A 191 1.94 13.94 1.04
C GLN A 191 3.41 13.53 1.10
N ARG A 192 3.91 13.19 2.28
CA ARG A 192 5.34 13.01 2.51
C ARG A 192 5.80 11.57 2.39
N MET A 193 5.05 10.63 2.97
CA MET A 193 5.45 9.22 3.03
C MET A 193 5.09 8.45 1.75
N GLY A 194 4.20 8.98 0.93
CA GLY A 194 3.85 8.42 -0.36
C GLY A 194 4.95 8.55 -1.42
N MET A 195 4.66 8.05 -2.61
CA MET A 195 5.51 8.17 -3.80
C MET A 195 4.90 9.17 -4.78
N ARG A 196 5.67 10.18 -5.13
CA ARG A 196 5.30 11.18 -6.14
C ARG A 196 5.75 10.70 -7.50
N ILE A 197 4.85 10.69 -8.46
CA ILE A 197 5.09 10.31 -9.84
C ILE A 197 5.06 11.56 -10.71
N ALA A 198 6.19 11.93 -11.31
CA ALA A 198 6.34 13.10 -12.12
C ALA A 198 6.80 12.75 -13.54
N ILE A 199 6.25 13.43 -14.54
CA ILE A 199 6.63 13.29 -15.96
C ILE A 199 7.50 14.46 -16.41
N TRP A 200 8.40 14.20 -17.34
CA TRP A 200 9.19 15.23 -18.02
C TRP A 200 8.38 15.89 -19.11
N ASP A 201 8.17 17.20 -19.02
CA ASP A 201 7.39 17.98 -20.00
C ASP A 201 8.24 18.62 -21.13
N GLY A 202 9.54 18.32 -21.13
CA GLY A 202 10.53 18.94 -22.03
C GLY A 202 11.40 19.98 -21.32
N HIS A 203 10.99 20.46 -20.14
CA HIS A 203 11.68 21.50 -19.37
C HIS A 203 11.90 21.09 -17.91
N SER A 204 10.92 20.43 -17.32
CA SER A 204 10.93 20.04 -15.91
C SER A 204 10.11 18.78 -15.66
N TYR A 205 10.33 18.15 -14.50
CA TYR A 205 9.46 17.10 -14.01
C TYR A 205 8.24 17.71 -13.32
N ARG A 206 7.04 17.37 -13.82
CA ARG A 206 5.75 17.78 -13.24
C ARG A 206 5.05 16.60 -12.64
N GLU A 207 4.66 16.72 -11.39
CA GLU A 207 3.89 15.70 -10.70
C GLU A 207 2.53 15.52 -11.39
N THR A 208 2.18 14.25 -11.63
CA THR A 208 0.94 13.86 -12.32
C THR A 208 0.13 12.86 -11.52
N ALA A 209 0.77 12.16 -10.58
CA ALA A 209 0.11 11.21 -9.71
C ALA A 209 0.87 11.08 -8.39
N HIS A 210 0.16 10.63 -7.37
CA HIS A 210 0.68 10.35 -6.07
C HIS A 210 0.18 8.98 -5.60
N LEU A 211 1.10 8.12 -5.17
CA LEU A 211 0.77 6.83 -4.59
C LEU A 211 0.96 6.93 -3.07
N ARG A 212 -0.09 6.64 -2.34
CA ARG A 212 -0.07 6.65 -0.87
C ARG A 212 0.82 5.53 -0.34
N ASP A 213 1.24 5.69 0.90
CA ASP A 213 1.90 4.65 1.68
C ASP A 213 1.02 3.39 1.72
N SER A 214 1.59 2.22 1.45
CA SER A 214 0.84 0.97 1.24
C SER A 214 1.20 -0.16 2.22
N GLY A 215 1.98 0.15 3.26
CA GLY A 215 2.43 -0.77 4.30
C GLY A 215 3.44 -1.85 3.87
N PRO A 216 4.05 -2.51 4.85
CA PRO A 216 5.19 -3.39 4.61
C PRO A 216 4.81 -4.86 4.36
N HIS A 217 3.57 -5.27 4.60
CA HIS A 217 3.25 -6.70 4.72
C HIS A 217 2.93 -7.38 3.39
N ALA A 218 2.31 -6.69 2.44
CA ALA A 218 1.90 -7.26 1.17
C ALA A 218 2.53 -6.53 -0.02
N TRP A 219 2.88 -7.28 -1.05
CA TRP A 219 3.16 -6.72 -2.36
C TRP A 219 1.87 -6.25 -3.01
N LYS A 220 1.87 -5.04 -3.52
CA LYS A 220 0.76 -4.48 -4.29
C LYS A 220 1.17 -4.26 -5.73
N ASP A 221 0.27 -4.64 -6.63
CA ASP A 221 0.36 -4.31 -8.04
C ASP A 221 -0.56 -3.13 -8.32
N VAL A 222 -0.01 -2.03 -8.82
CA VAL A 222 -0.74 -0.80 -9.11
C VAL A 222 -0.45 -0.32 -10.53
N ALA A 223 -1.45 0.21 -11.21
CA ALA A 223 -1.31 0.81 -12.54
C ALA A 223 -1.63 2.30 -12.47
N ILE A 224 -0.74 3.14 -13.00
CA ILE A 224 -0.84 4.59 -12.94
C ILE A 224 -0.90 5.15 -14.36
N LEU A 225 -1.98 5.82 -14.72
CA LEU A 225 -2.12 6.40 -16.04
C LEU A 225 -1.21 7.62 -16.18
N ILE A 226 -0.30 7.55 -17.17
CA ILE A 226 0.70 8.57 -17.45
C ILE A 226 0.39 9.22 -18.81
N PRO A 227 0.19 10.55 -18.87
CA PRO A 227 0.01 11.23 -20.15
C PRO A 227 1.31 11.23 -20.98
N VAL A 228 1.17 11.05 -22.29
CA VAL A 228 2.28 11.12 -23.24
C VAL A 228 2.44 12.56 -23.71
N VAL A 229 3.46 13.22 -23.19
CA VAL A 229 3.77 14.62 -23.56
C VAL A 229 4.74 14.70 -24.73
N GLN A 230 5.71 13.78 -24.80
CA GLN A 230 6.70 13.70 -25.87
C GLN A 230 6.47 12.44 -26.72
N ARG A 231 6.57 12.55 -28.02
CA ARG A 231 6.25 11.47 -28.96
C ARG A 231 7.38 10.45 -29.16
N ASP A 232 8.57 10.74 -28.70
CA ASP A 232 9.73 9.85 -28.80
C ASP A 232 9.88 8.94 -27.56
N SER A 233 9.59 9.48 -26.39
CA SER A 233 9.78 8.76 -25.13
C SER A 233 8.90 9.30 -24.01
N VAL A 234 8.57 8.41 -23.06
CA VAL A 234 7.95 8.76 -21.79
C VAL A 234 9.05 8.73 -20.74
N ARG A 235 9.24 9.86 -20.06
CA ARG A 235 10.24 9.99 -18.97
C ARG A 235 9.53 10.27 -17.67
N VAL A 236 9.75 9.40 -16.71
CA VAL A 236 9.09 9.46 -15.40
C VAL A 236 10.13 9.53 -14.30
N ARG A 237 9.85 10.31 -13.26
CA ARG A 237 10.59 10.32 -12.01
C ARG A 237 9.66 9.85 -10.88
N LEU A 238 10.08 8.83 -10.16
CA LEU A 238 9.50 8.42 -8.89
C LEU A 238 10.33 9.08 -7.78
N SER A 239 9.68 9.76 -6.84
CA SER A 239 10.35 10.42 -5.71
C SER A 239 9.64 10.07 -4.40
N PHE A 240 10.39 9.67 -3.39
CA PHE A 240 9.84 9.17 -2.12
C PHE A 240 10.86 9.35 -0.99
N PRO A 241 10.46 9.32 0.28
CA PRO A 241 11.41 9.33 1.40
C PRO A 241 12.41 8.18 1.27
N ALA A 242 13.70 8.49 1.48
CA ALA A 242 14.78 7.53 1.32
C ALA A 242 14.46 6.21 2.06
N ASP A 243 14.57 5.10 1.35
CA ASP A 243 14.32 3.73 1.83
C ASP A 243 12.89 3.42 2.34
N ASN A 244 11.89 4.30 2.07
CA ASN A 244 10.50 4.01 2.45
C ASN A 244 9.85 2.94 1.58
N TRP A 245 10.31 2.76 0.35
CA TRP A 245 9.70 1.84 -0.60
C TRP A 245 10.60 0.66 -0.97
N ARG A 246 9.97 -0.49 -1.14
CA ARG A 246 10.51 -1.68 -1.79
C ARG A 246 9.79 -1.83 -3.11
N ILE A 247 10.51 -1.72 -4.22
CA ILE A 247 9.96 -1.82 -5.56
C ILE A 247 10.56 -3.07 -6.20
N ASP A 248 9.71 -4.00 -6.58
CA ASP A 248 10.06 -5.30 -7.13
C ASP A 248 10.02 -5.30 -8.67
N GLN A 249 9.01 -4.61 -9.24
CA GLN A 249 8.88 -4.53 -10.69
C GLN A 249 8.45 -3.15 -11.16
N VAL A 250 8.98 -2.75 -12.33
CA VAL A 250 8.59 -1.54 -13.07
C VAL A 250 8.45 -1.88 -14.55
N VAL A 251 7.24 -1.80 -15.09
CA VAL A 251 6.96 -1.97 -16.52
C VAL A 251 5.97 -0.92 -16.99
N PHE A 252 5.89 -0.72 -18.30
CA PHE A 252 4.90 0.16 -18.93
C PHE A 252 3.91 -0.67 -19.74
N ALA A 253 2.63 -0.36 -19.61
CA ALA A 253 1.60 -0.89 -20.49
C ALA A 253 1.31 0.13 -21.59
N MET A 254 1.50 -0.26 -22.84
CA MET A 254 1.30 0.63 -23.99
C MET A 254 -0.18 0.90 -24.25
N ARG A 255 -1.06 0.06 -23.70
CA ARG A 255 -2.51 0.21 -23.79
C ARG A 255 -3.10 0.11 -22.39
N ALA A 256 -3.91 1.11 -22.06
CA ALA A 256 -4.65 1.15 -20.81
C ALA A 256 -6.04 1.76 -21.04
N ARG A 257 -7.05 1.23 -20.35
CA ARG A 257 -8.42 1.78 -20.38
C ARG A 257 -9.09 1.63 -19.02
N ARG A 258 -10.12 2.42 -18.80
CA ARG A 258 -11.05 2.22 -17.67
C ARG A 258 -12.03 1.11 -18.04
N PRO A 259 -12.00 -0.05 -17.38
CA PRO A 259 -12.97 -1.13 -17.62
C PRO A 259 -14.29 -0.84 -16.90
N VAL A 260 -15.32 -1.63 -17.24
CA VAL A 260 -16.55 -1.67 -16.43
C VAL A 260 -16.24 -2.41 -15.14
N VAL A 261 -16.62 -1.80 -14.02
CA VAL A 261 -16.47 -2.36 -12.68
C VAL A 261 -17.86 -2.52 -12.09
N GLN A 262 -18.15 -3.71 -11.57
CA GLN A 262 -19.36 -4.00 -10.83
C GLN A 262 -19.03 -4.20 -9.36
N ALA A 263 -19.65 -3.40 -8.51
CA ALA A 263 -19.59 -3.59 -7.07
C ALA A 263 -20.52 -4.75 -6.67
N LEU A 264 -19.98 -5.70 -5.92
CA LEU A 264 -20.69 -6.87 -5.44
C LEU A 264 -20.69 -6.85 -3.91
N ALA A 265 -21.87 -6.89 -3.33
CA ALA A 265 -22.01 -6.99 -1.89
C ALA A 265 -21.66 -8.41 -1.42
N PHE A 266 -21.11 -8.52 -0.23
CA PHE A 266 -21.03 -9.79 0.46
C PHE A 266 -22.44 -10.18 0.96
N ASP A 267 -22.84 -11.44 0.69
CA ASP A 267 -24.14 -11.97 1.04
C ASP A 267 -24.18 -12.48 2.48
N ARG A 268 -23.04 -13.02 2.93
CA ARG A 268 -22.89 -13.64 4.24
C ARG A 268 -21.58 -13.23 4.87
N LEU A 269 -21.59 -13.13 6.20
CA LEU A 269 -20.40 -13.14 7.05
C LEU A 269 -20.54 -14.28 8.04
N LEU A 270 -19.55 -15.16 8.08
CA LEU A 270 -19.50 -16.32 8.96
C LEU A 270 -18.49 -16.06 10.06
N ASP A 271 -18.87 -16.36 11.30
CA ASP A 271 -17.97 -16.32 12.44
C ASP A 271 -16.90 -17.45 12.39
N ALA A 272 -16.04 -17.51 13.39
CA ALA A 272 -14.96 -18.51 13.48
C ALA A 272 -15.47 -19.96 13.50
N GLU A 273 -16.72 -20.20 13.90
CA GLU A 273 -17.40 -21.48 13.93
C GLU A 273 -18.21 -21.77 12.67
N GLY A 274 -18.20 -20.87 11.69
CA GLY A 274 -18.91 -20.99 10.41
C GLY A 274 -20.41 -20.67 10.49
N ARG A 275 -20.87 -20.00 11.55
CA ARG A 275 -22.27 -19.57 11.70
C ARG A 275 -22.46 -18.20 11.08
N ASP A 276 -23.65 -17.95 10.50
CA ASP A 276 -23.99 -16.64 9.96
C ASP A 276 -24.09 -15.59 11.07
N ASP A 277 -23.35 -14.47 10.90
CA ASP A 277 -23.46 -13.27 11.70
C ASP A 277 -23.97 -12.10 10.86
N SER A 278 -25.29 -11.93 10.85
CA SER A 278 -25.95 -10.84 10.11
C SER A 278 -25.67 -9.46 10.70
N SER A 279 -25.35 -9.36 11.99
CA SER A 279 -24.99 -8.10 12.64
C SER A 279 -23.60 -7.63 12.20
N ALA A 280 -22.61 -8.52 12.21
CA ALA A 280 -21.28 -8.24 11.70
C ALA A 280 -21.31 -7.90 10.20
N LEU A 281 -22.11 -8.65 9.40
CA LEU A 281 -22.30 -8.33 7.99
C LEU A 281 -22.87 -6.92 7.78
N ALA A 282 -23.87 -6.53 8.58
CA ALA A 282 -24.44 -5.19 8.47
C ALA A 282 -23.46 -4.07 8.80
N SER A 283 -22.47 -4.33 9.67
CA SER A 283 -21.45 -3.35 10.05
C SER A 283 -20.40 -3.07 8.97
N VAL A 284 -20.27 -3.95 7.96
CA VAL A 284 -19.27 -3.80 6.89
C VAL A 284 -19.86 -3.51 5.52
N LYS A 285 -21.20 -3.36 5.43
CA LYS A 285 -21.88 -3.11 4.13
C LYS A 285 -21.85 -1.68 3.65
N LEU A 286 -21.75 -0.74 4.55
CA LEU A 286 -21.80 0.70 4.25
C LEU A 286 -20.72 1.41 5.05
N ALA A 287 -20.01 2.32 4.40
CA ALA A 287 -19.10 3.22 5.10
C ALA A 287 -19.92 4.22 5.94
N ASP A 288 -20.06 3.90 7.24
CA ASP A 288 -20.79 4.70 8.23
C ASP A 288 -20.04 4.72 9.57
N GLU A 289 -20.66 5.08 10.65
CA GLU A 289 -20.03 5.10 11.99
C GLU A 289 -20.10 3.75 12.72
N ARG A 290 -20.52 2.67 12.05
CA ARG A 290 -20.58 1.33 12.61
C ARG A 290 -19.40 0.50 12.11
N TYR A 291 -18.63 -0.04 13.01
CA TYR A 291 -17.43 -0.81 12.72
C TYR A 291 -17.61 -2.26 13.16
N LEU A 292 -17.20 -3.19 12.31
CA LEU A 292 -16.87 -4.53 12.75
C LEU A 292 -15.52 -4.44 13.48
N ARG A 293 -15.55 -4.68 14.78
CA ARG A 293 -14.35 -4.68 15.61
C ARG A 293 -13.79 -6.10 15.70
N THR A 294 -12.50 -6.25 15.43
CA THR A 294 -11.78 -7.52 15.59
C THR A 294 -10.52 -7.34 16.42
N SER A 295 -10.12 -8.39 17.10
CA SER A 295 -8.97 -8.45 18.02
C SER A 295 -8.02 -9.58 17.60
N PRO A 296 -6.78 -9.62 18.12
CA PRO A 296 -5.81 -10.66 17.75
C PRO A 296 -6.37 -12.08 17.85
N ARG A 297 -6.16 -12.88 16.79
CA ARG A 297 -6.64 -14.25 16.59
C ARG A 297 -8.13 -14.37 16.26
N GLU A 298 -8.88 -13.30 16.23
CA GLU A 298 -10.23 -13.35 15.70
C GLU A 298 -10.19 -13.47 14.17
N ARG A 299 -11.17 -14.17 13.64
CA ARG A 299 -11.34 -14.40 12.21
C ARG A 299 -12.80 -14.49 11.85
N PHE A 300 -13.10 -14.11 10.65
CA PHE A 300 -14.41 -14.31 10.03
C PHE A 300 -14.25 -14.58 8.54
N THR A 301 -15.29 -15.11 7.91
CA THR A 301 -15.31 -15.36 6.47
C THR A 301 -16.42 -14.56 5.82
N VAL A 302 -16.11 -13.74 4.84
CA VAL A 302 -17.10 -13.11 3.98
C VAL A 302 -17.31 -13.94 2.71
N VAL A 303 -18.56 -14.02 2.25
CA VAL A 303 -18.98 -14.81 1.09
C VAL A 303 -19.74 -13.92 0.12
N ALA A 304 -19.37 -13.95 -1.15
CA ALA A 304 -20.08 -13.29 -2.22
C ALA A 304 -20.49 -14.32 -3.29
N ASP A 305 -21.72 -14.24 -3.79
CA ASP A 305 -22.16 -14.96 -4.97
C ASP A 305 -21.84 -14.12 -6.21
N VAL A 306 -20.94 -14.63 -7.03
CA VAL A 306 -20.46 -13.94 -8.23
C VAL A 306 -20.83 -14.68 -9.51
N GLY A 307 -21.65 -15.73 -9.38
CA GLY A 307 -22.03 -16.62 -10.46
C GLY A 307 -20.88 -17.49 -10.98
N ALA A 308 -21.21 -18.49 -11.77
CA ALA A 308 -20.24 -19.43 -12.33
C ALA A 308 -19.19 -18.70 -13.18
N ALA A 309 -17.98 -19.22 -13.17
CA ALA A 309 -16.91 -18.71 -14.02
C ALA A 309 -17.30 -18.80 -15.50
N ALA A 310 -17.45 -17.66 -16.16
CA ALA A 310 -17.60 -17.59 -17.61
C ALA A 310 -16.20 -17.56 -18.26
N ALA A 311 -16.08 -18.18 -19.44
CA ALA A 311 -14.80 -18.18 -20.15
C ALA A 311 -14.46 -16.79 -20.71
N GLU A 312 -15.47 -15.99 -21.08
CA GLU A 312 -15.33 -14.63 -21.59
C GLU A 312 -16.56 -13.76 -21.22
N PRO A 313 -16.37 -12.48 -20.88
CA PRO A 313 -15.08 -11.82 -20.67
C PRO A 313 -14.29 -12.40 -19.49
N ALA A 314 -12.98 -12.28 -19.52
CA ALA A 314 -12.15 -12.57 -18.34
C ALA A 314 -12.55 -11.66 -17.19
N ARG A 315 -12.49 -12.18 -15.96
CA ARG A 315 -12.88 -11.45 -14.76
C ARG A 315 -11.72 -11.41 -13.76
N THR A 316 -11.43 -10.24 -13.26
CA THR A 316 -10.54 -10.04 -12.11
C THR A 316 -11.37 -9.48 -10.96
N PHE A 317 -11.05 -9.91 -9.76
CA PHE A 317 -11.69 -9.39 -8.55
C PHE A 317 -10.71 -8.50 -7.80
N LEU A 318 -11.23 -7.37 -7.32
CA LEU A 318 -10.53 -6.49 -6.40
C LEU A 318 -11.32 -6.48 -5.09
N ILE A 319 -10.63 -6.31 -3.96
CA ILE A 319 -11.25 -6.06 -2.67
C ILE A 319 -11.03 -4.60 -2.29
N ALA A 320 -12.11 -3.90 -2.00
CA ALA A 320 -12.04 -2.59 -1.39
C ALA A 320 -12.31 -2.71 0.11
N THR A 321 -11.45 -2.14 0.89
CA THR A 321 -11.53 -2.14 2.35
C THR A 321 -11.45 -0.73 2.87
N GLN A 322 -12.16 -0.46 3.95
CA GLN A 322 -12.11 0.82 4.64
C GLN A 322 -12.16 0.59 6.14
N GLY A 323 -11.27 1.25 6.86
CA GLY A 323 -11.17 1.10 8.30
C GLY A 323 -9.89 1.71 8.86
N TYR A 324 -9.65 1.42 10.12
CA TYR A 324 -8.44 1.81 10.84
C TYR A 324 -8.13 0.74 11.90
N TYR A 325 -6.94 0.82 12.50
CA TYR A 325 -6.56 -0.06 13.59
C TYR A 325 -5.92 0.73 14.74
N GLU A 326 -5.99 0.16 15.94
CA GLU A 326 -5.35 0.68 17.14
C GLU A 326 -4.37 -0.38 17.67
N PRO A 327 -3.04 -0.15 17.54
CA PRO A 327 -2.05 -1.10 18.06
C PRO A 327 -2.10 -1.17 19.59
N TRP A 328 -1.92 -2.37 20.13
CA TRP A 328 -1.80 -2.57 21.56
C TRP A 328 -0.40 -2.21 22.03
N ILE A 329 -0.26 -1.02 22.57
CA ILE A 329 1.01 -0.51 23.08
C ILE A 329 1.27 -1.15 24.45
N GLY A 330 2.34 -1.94 24.55
CA GLY A 330 2.80 -2.49 25.83
C GLY A 330 3.33 -1.41 26.78
N ASN A 331 3.50 -1.76 28.05
CA ASN A 331 4.02 -0.85 29.08
C ASN A 331 5.37 -0.22 28.72
N ASP A 332 6.17 -0.86 27.87
CA ASP A 332 7.43 -0.34 27.36
C ASP A 332 7.26 0.88 26.42
N GLY A 333 6.11 1.00 25.75
CA GLY A 333 5.75 2.17 24.91
C GLY A 333 5.24 3.36 25.73
N LEU A 334 4.87 3.14 27.00
CA LEU A 334 4.40 4.19 27.92
C LEU A 334 5.53 4.76 28.80
N ARG A 335 6.77 4.67 28.38
CA ARG A 335 7.92 5.24 29.11
C ARG A 335 7.69 6.73 29.35
N ALA A 336 8.26 7.25 30.43
CA ALA A 336 8.22 8.67 30.73
C ALA A 336 8.68 9.47 29.50
N ALA A 337 7.87 10.44 29.10
CA ALA A 337 8.19 11.31 27.98
C ALA A 337 9.56 11.95 28.21
N ARG A 338 10.44 11.87 27.22
CA ARG A 338 11.59 12.75 27.16
C ARG A 338 11.10 14.07 26.62
N ASP A 339 11.56 15.17 27.21
CA ASP A 339 11.32 16.49 26.65
C ASP A 339 12.11 16.59 25.32
N THR A 340 11.43 16.32 24.22
CA THR A 340 12.02 16.35 22.88
C THR A 340 11.79 17.69 22.19
N GLY A 341 11.10 18.63 22.84
CA GLY A 341 10.65 19.87 22.24
C GLY A 341 9.59 19.69 21.15
N ALA A 342 9.09 20.79 20.59
CA ALA A 342 8.19 20.79 19.44
C ALA A 342 9.03 20.60 18.16
N GLU A 343 9.14 19.38 17.65
CA GLU A 343 9.84 19.13 16.40
C GLU A 343 8.84 18.91 15.26
N SER A 344 9.21 19.38 14.06
CA SER A 344 8.40 19.17 12.87
C SER A 344 8.40 17.69 12.45
N PRO A 345 7.36 17.19 11.77
CA PRO A 345 7.35 15.81 11.25
C PRO A 345 8.54 15.48 10.34
N ASP A 346 9.07 16.44 9.57
CA ASP A 346 10.28 16.25 8.76
C ASP A 346 11.55 16.08 9.61
N ALA A 347 11.63 16.75 10.77
CA ALA A 347 12.74 16.54 11.72
C ALA A 347 12.64 15.12 12.34
N GLU A 348 11.44 14.66 12.64
CA GLU A 348 11.20 13.29 13.10
C GLU A 348 11.57 12.26 12.03
N LEU A 349 11.20 12.52 10.76
CA LEU A 349 11.59 11.66 9.64
C LEU A 349 13.12 11.58 9.51
N LEU A 350 13.84 12.71 9.65
CA LEU A 350 15.30 12.70 9.64
C LEU A 350 15.90 11.85 10.76
N LYS A 351 15.35 11.95 11.97
CA LYS A 351 15.76 11.08 13.09
C LYS A 351 15.51 9.61 12.76
N ALA A 352 14.33 9.32 12.19
CA ALA A 352 13.98 7.96 11.78
C ALA A 352 14.93 7.42 10.71
N LEU A 353 15.28 8.20 9.69
CA LEU A 353 16.24 7.80 8.65
C LEU A 353 17.63 7.48 9.24
N ARG A 354 18.14 8.30 10.13
CA ARG A 354 19.41 8.04 10.82
C ARG A 354 19.38 6.78 11.68
N LYS A 355 18.30 6.56 12.40
CA LYS A 355 18.10 5.33 13.18
C LYS A 355 17.95 4.12 12.26
N TRP A 356 17.18 4.28 11.19
CA TRP A 356 16.91 3.24 10.20
C TRP A 356 18.19 2.73 9.54
N GLU A 357 19.09 3.61 9.15
CA GLU A 357 20.40 3.26 8.61
C GLU A 357 21.12 2.20 9.46
N THR A 358 21.04 2.33 10.78
CA THR A 358 21.75 1.44 11.71
C THR A 358 21.04 0.13 12.00
N VAL A 359 19.70 0.09 11.87
CA VAL A 359 18.89 -1.07 12.30
C VAL A 359 18.21 -1.83 11.17
N ARG A 360 18.16 -1.28 9.95
CA ARG A 360 17.34 -1.80 8.84
C ARG A 360 17.60 -3.28 8.54
N GLU A 361 18.86 -3.70 8.46
CA GLU A 361 19.22 -5.09 8.12
C GLU A 361 18.71 -6.09 9.18
N ALA A 362 18.81 -5.72 10.46
CA ALA A 362 18.32 -6.55 11.54
C ALA A 362 16.80 -6.60 11.58
N ARG A 363 16.15 -5.45 11.35
CA ARG A 363 14.68 -5.34 11.35
C ARG A 363 14.04 -6.10 10.20
N GLU A 364 14.54 -5.92 9.00
CA GLU A 364 14.01 -6.62 7.84
C GLU A 364 14.23 -8.13 7.93
N ARG A 365 15.36 -8.56 8.45
CA ARG A 365 15.61 -9.98 8.69
C ARG A 365 14.65 -10.55 9.73
N ALA A 366 14.43 -9.84 10.84
CA ALA A 366 13.49 -10.24 11.87
C ALA A 366 12.04 -10.32 11.31
N PHE A 367 11.66 -9.33 10.49
CA PHE A 367 10.36 -9.31 9.82
C PHE A 367 10.19 -10.49 8.85
N ALA A 368 11.17 -10.74 7.99
CA ALA A 368 11.12 -11.83 7.03
C ALA A 368 11.08 -13.21 7.70
N THR A 369 11.67 -13.36 8.89
CA THR A 369 11.69 -14.63 9.64
C THR A 369 10.59 -14.74 10.68
N HIS A 370 9.73 -13.73 10.84
CA HIS A 370 8.62 -13.80 11.77
C HIS A 370 7.61 -14.89 11.35
N PRO A 371 7.13 -15.75 12.30
CA PRO A 371 6.25 -16.87 11.96
C PRO A 371 5.02 -16.49 11.15
N ALA A 372 4.37 -15.37 11.46
CA ALA A 372 3.22 -14.87 10.71
C ALA A 372 3.56 -14.56 9.24
N ASN A 373 4.74 -13.97 8.98
CA ASN A 373 5.18 -13.67 7.61
C ASN A 373 5.62 -14.94 6.86
N LEU A 374 6.22 -15.90 7.53
CA LEU A 374 6.59 -17.18 6.92
C LEU A 374 5.37 -18.00 6.50
N GLN A 375 4.28 -17.92 7.25
CA GLN A 375 3.02 -18.57 6.87
C GLN A 375 2.43 -17.93 5.60
N ARG A 376 2.49 -16.60 5.47
CA ARG A 376 2.06 -15.87 4.27
C ARG A 376 2.84 -16.27 3.03
N LEU A 377 4.17 -16.41 3.15
CA LEU A 377 5.04 -16.80 2.03
C LEU A 377 4.83 -18.26 1.58
N ARG A 378 4.31 -19.13 2.43
CA ARG A 378 4.13 -20.56 2.13
C ARG A 378 2.77 -20.92 1.55
N GLY A 379 1.84 -19.97 1.42
CA GLY A 379 0.51 -20.24 0.88
C GLY A 379 -0.29 -21.27 1.69
N LEU A 380 -0.09 -21.29 2.99
CA LEU A 380 -0.73 -22.23 3.92
C LEU A 380 -2.02 -21.65 4.50
#